data_8f869e34c1f796d22ae1a9a267e09204
#
_entry.id   8f869e34c1f796d22ae1a9a267e09204
#
_cell.length_a   1.000
_cell.length_b   1.000
_cell.length_c   1.000
_cell.angle_alpha   90.00
_cell.angle_beta   90.00
_cell.angle_gamma   90.00
#
_symmetry.space_group_name_H-M   'P 1'
#
loop_
_entity.id
_entity.type
_entity.pdbx_description
1 polymer ?
#
loop_
_entity_poly.entity_id
_entity_poly.type
_entity_poly.pdbx_seq_one_letter_code
_entity_poly.pdbx_strand_id
1 'polypeptide(L)'
;MNKDHVIVEAKTEYTKELISLVTEPVYDTLCSIFEQTEKQNKKRIDIIVEFQQNLRQIPVWNQDEINKQVDKITSKCSWVGDLLAAIFISNVKILTSVKIGKDKKKIQITMPKLDIFIHKVHKNAAKEA
;
A
#
# COMPACT_ATOMS: atom_id res chain seq x y z
N MET A 1 -30.51 8.68 -10.56
CA MET A 1 -29.24 8.53 -9.87
C MET A 1 -28.14 8.22 -10.88
N ASN A 2 -27.09 9.01 -10.89
CA ASN A 2 -26.00 8.86 -11.85
C ASN A 2 -25.15 7.65 -11.47
N LYS A 3 -24.90 6.74 -12.42
CA LYS A 3 -24.05 5.55 -12.20
C LYS A 3 -22.65 5.93 -11.72
N ASP A 4 -22.12 7.07 -12.20
CA ASP A 4 -20.79 7.57 -11.83
C ASP A 4 -20.71 7.91 -10.34
N HIS A 5 -21.77 8.46 -9.77
CA HIS A 5 -21.84 8.78 -8.35
C HIS A 5 -21.78 7.53 -7.48
N VAL A 6 -22.50 6.47 -7.88
CA VAL A 6 -22.47 5.17 -7.17
C VAL A 6 -21.08 4.55 -7.22
N ILE A 7 -20.40 4.61 -8.38
CA ILE A 7 -19.04 4.09 -8.54
C ILE A 7 -18.04 4.86 -7.67
N VAL A 8 -18.16 6.18 -7.59
CA VAL A 8 -17.29 7.01 -6.74
C VAL A 8 -17.49 6.67 -5.27
N GLU A 9 -18.73 6.51 -4.82
CA GLU A 9 -19.00 6.10 -3.44
C GLU A 9 -18.44 4.73 -3.13
N ALA A 10 -18.62 3.75 -4.03
CA ALA A 10 -18.09 2.41 -3.87
C ALA A 10 -16.55 2.44 -3.79
N LYS A 11 -15.89 3.20 -4.66
CA LYS A 11 -14.43 3.38 -4.63
C LYS A 11 -13.98 3.95 -3.29
N THR A 12 -14.69 4.94 -2.77
CA THR A 12 -14.37 5.57 -1.48
C THR A 12 -14.46 4.56 -0.35
N GLU A 13 -15.50 3.75 -0.31
CA GLU A 13 -15.67 2.73 0.73
C GLU A 13 -14.63 1.63 0.63
N TYR A 14 -14.33 1.15 -0.58
CA TYR A 14 -13.28 0.15 -0.80
C TYR A 14 -11.90 0.69 -0.39
N THR A 15 -11.63 1.96 -0.69
CA THR A 15 -10.36 2.60 -0.32
C THR A 15 -10.21 2.70 1.19
N LYS A 16 -11.27 3.09 1.91
CA LYS A 16 -11.27 3.15 3.37
C LYS A 16 -10.98 1.77 3.97
N GLU A 17 -11.63 0.74 3.44
CA GLU A 17 -11.42 -0.62 3.91
C GLU A 17 -9.99 -1.10 3.65
N LEU A 18 -9.44 -0.82 2.46
CA LEU A 18 -8.07 -1.19 2.13
C LEU A 18 -7.08 -0.50 3.05
N ILE A 19 -7.24 0.80 3.30
CA ILE A 19 -6.38 1.55 4.22
C ILE A 19 -6.43 0.93 5.62
N SER A 20 -7.62 0.60 6.09
CA SER A 20 -7.81 -0.03 7.40
C SER A 20 -7.08 -1.38 7.49
N LEU A 21 -7.14 -2.18 6.43
CA LEU A 21 -6.52 -3.51 6.39
C LEU A 21 -5.00 -3.46 6.33
N VAL A 22 -4.40 -2.46 5.68
CA VAL A 22 -2.95 -2.38 5.50
C VAL A 22 -2.26 -1.55 6.59
N THR A 23 -2.97 -0.65 7.26
CA THR A 23 -2.38 0.26 8.25
C THR A 23 -1.75 -0.48 9.41
N GLU A 24 -2.47 -1.43 10.02
CA GLU A 24 -1.97 -2.16 11.18
C GLU A 24 -0.74 -3.01 10.86
N PRO A 25 -0.75 -3.86 9.80
CA PRO A 25 0.43 -4.64 9.44
C PRO A 25 1.66 -3.78 9.10
N VAL A 26 1.46 -2.66 8.41
CA VAL A 26 2.55 -1.73 8.08
C VAL A 26 3.12 -1.10 9.34
N TYR A 27 2.25 -0.64 10.23
CA TYR A 27 2.65 -0.09 11.54
C TYR A 27 3.43 -1.11 12.34
N ASP A 28 2.95 -2.35 12.41
CA ASP A 28 3.62 -3.44 13.13
C ASP A 28 5.01 -3.71 12.56
N THR A 29 5.17 -3.63 11.24
CA THR A 29 6.49 -3.82 10.60
C THR A 29 7.45 -2.70 11.01
N LEU A 30 7.01 -1.45 10.99
CA LEU A 30 7.84 -0.32 11.41
C LEU A 30 8.20 -0.42 12.89
N CYS A 31 7.26 -0.84 13.74
CA CYS A 31 7.51 -1.07 15.17
C CYS A 31 8.53 -2.19 15.38
N SER A 32 8.45 -3.26 14.61
CA SER A 32 9.41 -4.37 14.67
C SER A 32 10.81 -3.92 14.31
N ILE A 33 10.94 -3.09 13.29
CA ILE A 33 12.24 -2.53 12.88
C ILE A 33 12.80 -1.66 14.01
N PHE A 34 11.97 -0.85 14.65
CA PHE A 34 12.36 -0.02 15.78
C PHE A 34 12.82 -0.85 16.97
N GLU A 35 12.05 -1.88 17.33
CA GLU A 35 12.38 -2.77 18.44
C GLU A 35 13.70 -3.50 18.23
N GLN A 36 13.95 -3.98 17.01
CA GLN A 36 15.22 -4.61 16.67
C GLN A 36 16.38 -3.63 16.79
N THR A 37 16.16 -2.38 16.38
CA THR A 37 17.15 -1.32 16.49
C THR A 37 17.47 -1.03 17.96
N GLU A 38 16.46 -0.97 18.83
CA GLU A 38 16.64 -0.76 20.27
C GLU A 38 17.48 -1.86 20.90
N LYS A 39 17.26 -3.12 20.51
CA LYS A 39 17.99 -4.26 21.06
C LYS A 39 19.47 -4.25 20.68
N GLN A 40 19.81 -3.64 19.54
CA GLN A 40 21.18 -3.60 19.05
C GLN A 40 21.98 -2.41 19.56
N ASN A 41 21.30 -1.36 20.08
CA ASN A 41 21.92 -0.10 20.46
C ASN A 41 21.54 0.30 21.89
N LYS A 42 22.54 0.72 22.67
CA LYS A 42 22.33 1.15 24.08
C LYS A 42 22.16 2.66 24.23
N LYS A 43 22.56 3.44 23.22
CA LYS A 43 22.51 4.90 23.26
C LYS A 43 21.34 5.43 22.44
N ARG A 44 20.53 6.34 23.01
CA ARG A 44 19.33 6.89 22.37
C ARG A 44 19.59 7.57 21.03
N ILE A 45 20.72 8.28 20.89
CA ILE A 45 21.09 8.95 19.64
C ILE A 45 21.38 7.93 18.55
N ASP A 46 22.08 6.86 18.91
CA ASP A 46 22.41 5.76 17.99
C ASP A 46 21.16 5.02 17.53
N ILE A 47 20.16 4.88 18.40
CA ILE A 47 18.89 4.24 18.06
C ILE A 47 18.19 5.02 16.95
N ILE A 48 18.09 6.34 17.04
CA ILE A 48 17.42 7.17 16.05
C ILE A 48 18.11 7.09 14.69
N VAL A 49 19.43 7.24 14.67
CA VAL A 49 20.24 7.17 13.44
C VAL A 49 20.12 5.79 12.79
N GLU A 50 20.28 4.75 13.61
CA GLU A 50 20.20 3.36 13.14
C GLU A 50 18.81 3.01 12.63
N PHE A 51 17.77 3.48 13.30
CA PHE A 51 16.39 3.30 12.87
C PHE A 51 16.17 3.91 11.48
N GLN A 52 16.64 5.14 11.26
CA GLN A 52 16.55 5.79 9.96
C GLN A 52 17.28 5.01 8.86
N GLN A 53 18.46 4.47 9.18
CA GLN A 53 19.21 3.63 8.24
C GLN A 53 18.47 2.34 7.93
N ASN A 54 17.86 1.72 8.93
CA ASN A 54 17.08 0.50 8.75
C ASN A 54 15.82 0.75 7.91
N LEU A 55 15.17 1.91 8.08
CA LEU A 55 14.04 2.30 7.24
C LEU A 55 14.44 2.49 5.77
N ARG A 56 15.66 2.93 5.52
CA ARG A 56 16.19 3.09 4.16
C ARG A 56 16.42 1.77 3.45
N GLN A 57 16.40 0.65 4.16
CA GLN A 57 16.49 -0.68 3.55
C GLN A 57 15.18 -1.12 2.91
N ILE A 58 14.04 -0.53 3.32
CA ILE A 58 12.73 -0.92 2.79
C ILE A 58 12.66 -0.81 1.25
N PRO A 59 13.11 0.27 0.61
CA PRO A 59 13.08 0.36 -0.85
C PRO A 59 13.90 -0.72 -1.56
N VAL A 60 14.90 -1.30 -0.90
CA VAL A 60 15.78 -2.32 -1.49
C VAL A 60 15.46 -3.73 -1.02
N TRP A 61 14.31 -3.95 -0.38
CA TRP A 61 13.88 -5.29 0.03
C TRP A 61 13.88 -6.23 -1.17
N ASN A 62 14.35 -7.47 -0.95
CA ASN A 62 14.26 -8.51 -1.95
C ASN A 62 12.83 -9.07 -2.03
N GLN A 63 12.58 -9.91 -3.03
CA GLN A 63 11.23 -10.46 -3.25
C GLN A 63 10.77 -11.32 -2.07
N ASP A 64 11.67 -12.02 -1.40
CA ASP A 64 11.32 -12.85 -0.24
C ASP A 64 10.79 -12.00 0.91
N GLU A 65 11.41 -10.87 1.17
CA GLU A 65 10.95 -9.94 2.21
C GLU A 65 9.60 -9.32 1.85
N ILE A 66 9.44 -8.93 0.60
CA ILE A 66 8.16 -8.40 0.10
C ILE A 66 7.07 -9.47 0.24
N ASN A 67 7.35 -10.70 -0.12
CA ASN A 67 6.41 -11.81 -0.01
C ASN A 67 5.98 -12.07 1.44
N LYS A 68 6.91 -11.93 2.40
CA LYS A 68 6.57 -12.03 3.82
C LYS A 68 5.55 -10.97 4.23
N GLN A 69 5.72 -9.75 3.76
CA GLN A 69 4.78 -8.66 4.07
C GLN A 69 3.42 -8.90 3.44
N VAL A 70 3.39 -9.39 2.20
CA VAL A 70 2.15 -9.78 1.53
C VAL A 70 1.44 -10.88 2.31
N ASP A 71 2.17 -11.91 2.73
CA ASP A 71 1.60 -13.04 3.47
C ASP A 71 1.04 -12.61 4.83
N LYS A 72 1.67 -11.66 5.51
CA LYS A 72 1.15 -11.11 6.78
C LYS A 72 -0.22 -10.47 6.57
N ILE A 73 -0.41 -9.76 5.48
CA ILE A 73 -1.67 -9.08 5.18
C ILE A 73 -2.72 -10.08 4.68
N THR A 74 -2.34 -10.95 3.75
CA THR A 74 -3.27 -11.93 3.17
C THR A 74 -3.71 -13.00 4.17
N SER A 75 -2.89 -13.31 5.17
CA SER A 75 -3.28 -14.24 6.23
C SER A 75 -4.40 -13.69 7.12
N LYS A 76 -4.46 -12.37 7.29
CA LYS A 76 -5.53 -11.70 8.03
C LYS A 76 -6.75 -11.44 7.18
N CYS A 77 -6.55 -11.19 5.88
CA CYS A 77 -7.62 -10.85 4.95
C CYS A 77 -7.29 -11.42 3.57
N SER A 78 -7.90 -12.55 3.24
CA SER A 78 -7.64 -13.23 1.96
C SER A 78 -8.14 -12.45 0.75
N TRP A 79 -9.07 -11.51 0.95
CA TRP A 79 -9.67 -10.75 -0.16
C TRP A 79 -9.00 -9.39 -0.41
N VAL A 80 -7.83 -9.11 0.20
CA VAL A 80 -7.14 -7.82 0.03
C VAL A 80 -6.77 -7.57 -1.45
N GLY A 81 -6.36 -8.62 -2.18
CA GLY A 81 -6.09 -8.52 -3.61
C GLY A 81 -7.32 -8.17 -4.43
N ASP A 82 -8.45 -8.78 -4.10
CA ASP A 82 -9.73 -8.49 -4.76
C ASP A 82 -10.19 -7.07 -4.47
N LEU A 83 -9.96 -6.59 -3.26
CA LEU A 83 -10.28 -5.22 -2.87
C LEU A 83 -9.45 -4.20 -3.66
N LEU A 84 -8.16 -4.45 -3.81
CA LEU A 84 -7.28 -3.63 -4.65
C LEU A 84 -7.75 -3.62 -6.10
N ALA A 85 -8.14 -4.79 -6.63
CA ALA A 85 -8.68 -4.92 -7.98
C ALA A 85 -9.98 -4.13 -8.13
N ALA A 86 -10.87 -4.18 -7.16
CA ALA A 86 -12.14 -3.46 -7.18
C ALA A 86 -11.90 -1.93 -7.21
N ILE A 87 -10.96 -1.44 -6.44
CA ILE A 87 -10.58 -0.02 -6.43
C ILE A 87 -10.04 0.39 -7.80
N PHE A 88 -9.15 -0.42 -8.36
CA PHE A 88 -8.55 -0.18 -9.68
C PHE A 88 -9.62 -0.13 -10.77
N ILE A 89 -10.53 -1.12 -10.81
CA ILE A 89 -11.61 -1.19 -11.78
C ILE A 89 -12.55 0.03 -11.64
N SER A 90 -12.88 0.42 -10.41
CA SER A 90 -13.70 1.60 -10.16
C SER A 90 -13.03 2.87 -10.68
N ASN A 91 -11.72 3.00 -10.46
CA ASN A 91 -10.95 4.14 -10.95
C ASN A 91 -10.93 4.21 -12.48
N VAL A 92 -10.76 3.06 -13.16
CA VAL A 92 -10.81 2.96 -14.61
C VAL A 92 -12.17 3.41 -15.14
N LYS A 93 -13.25 2.93 -14.53
CA LYS A 93 -14.61 3.31 -14.93
C LYS A 93 -14.87 4.80 -14.77
N ILE A 94 -14.40 5.40 -13.69
CA ILE A 94 -14.52 6.84 -13.45
C ILE A 94 -13.76 7.63 -14.52
N LEU A 95 -12.50 7.26 -14.78
CA LEU A 95 -11.68 7.95 -15.78
C LEU A 95 -12.24 7.80 -17.18
N THR A 96 -12.75 6.64 -17.53
CA THR A 96 -13.37 6.39 -18.83
C THR A 96 -14.63 7.23 -19.00
N SER A 97 -15.45 7.31 -17.97
CA SER A 97 -16.67 8.13 -17.96
C SER A 97 -16.38 9.61 -18.18
N VAL A 98 -15.34 10.14 -17.53
CA VAL A 98 -14.97 11.56 -17.65
C VAL A 98 -14.36 11.88 -19.01
N LYS A 99 -13.66 10.93 -19.65
CA LYS A 99 -12.95 11.15 -20.91
C LYS A 99 -13.75 10.82 -22.16
N ILE A 100 -14.94 10.23 -22.03
CA ILE A 100 -15.80 9.94 -23.17
C ILE A 100 -16.14 11.25 -23.90
N GLY A 101 -15.68 11.39 -25.14
CA GLY A 101 -15.94 12.52 -26.01
C GLY A 101 -14.85 13.58 -26.08
N LYS A 102 -13.82 13.54 -25.24
CA LYS A 102 -12.73 14.53 -25.23
C LYS A 102 -11.40 14.02 -25.77
N ASP A 103 -11.14 12.74 -25.71
CA ASP A 103 -9.87 12.20 -26.16
C ASP A 103 -10.00 10.73 -26.53
N LYS A 104 -9.65 10.39 -27.78
CA LYS A 104 -9.66 9.02 -28.27
C LYS A 104 -8.35 8.27 -27.95
N LYS A 105 -7.48 8.82 -27.12
CA LYS A 105 -6.25 8.16 -26.74
C LYS A 105 -6.55 6.96 -25.86
N LYS A 106 -6.03 5.80 -26.28
CA LYS A 106 -6.06 4.60 -25.45
C LYS A 106 -5.37 4.89 -24.11
N ILE A 107 -6.15 4.84 -23.04
CA ILE A 107 -5.57 4.90 -21.70
C ILE A 107 -4.92 3.53 -21.48
N GLN A 108 -3.59 3.49 -21.41
CA GLN A 108 -2.89 2.29 -20.98
C GLN A 108 -3.07 2.16 -19.49
N ILE A 109 -3.88 1.19 -19.09
CA ILE A 109 -4.17 0.95 -17.70
C ILE A 109 -3.63 -0.44 -17.37
N THR A 110 -2.63 -0.46 -16.50
CA THR A 110 -2.05 -1.70 -16.00
C THR A 110 -2.54 -1.92 -14.56
N MET A 111 -3.14 -3.07 -14.33
CA MET A 111 -3.58 -3.44 -12.98
C MET A 111 -2.36 -3.59 -12.07
N PRO A 112 -2.33 -2.90 -10.90
CA PRO A 112 -1.21 -3.02 -9.99
C PRO A 112 -1.16 -4.43 -9.39
N LYS A 113 0.06 -4.98 -9.29
CA LYS A 113 0.29 -6.24 -8.59
C LYS A 113 0.26 -5.99 -7.08
N LEU A 114 -0.30 -6.93 -6.34
CA LEU A 114 -0.43 -6.80 -4.89
C LEU A 114 0.91 -6.62 -4.20
N ASP A 115 1.93 -7.40 -4.57
CA ASP A 115 3.26 -7.32 -3.98
C ASP A 115 3.92 -5.95 -4.22
N ILE A 116 3.80 -5.41 -5.43
CA ILE A 116 4.32 -4.08 -5.77
C ILE A 116 3.59 -3.01 -4.97
N PHE A 117 2.27 -3.13 -4.85
CA PHE A 117 1.45 -2.20 -4.08
C PHE A 117 1.83 -2.20 -2.60
N ILE A 118 1.94 -3.39 -1.98
CA ILE A 118 2.31 -3.54 -0.57
C ILE A 118 3.70 -2.98 -0.30
N HIS A 119 4.67 -3.25 -1.17
CA HIS A 119 6.01 -2.69 -1.05
C HIS A 119 5.98 -1.16 -1.14
N LYS A 120 5.20 -0.61 -2.06
CA LYS A 120 5.06 0.84 -2.23
C LYS A 120 4.47 1.49 -0.97
N VAL A 121 3.46 0.87 -0.35
CA VAL A 121 2.87 1.35 0.90
C VAL A 121 3.92 1.40 2.01
N HIS A 122 4.74 0.36 2.14
CA HIS A 122 5.81 0.32 3.13
C HIS A 122 6.86 1.41 2.87
N LYS A 123 7.26 1.61 1.61
CA LYS A 123 8.21 2.67 1.24
C LYS A 123 7.68 4.05 1.60
N ASN A 124 6.41 4.31 1.32
CA ASN A 124 5.80 5.60 1.63
C ASN A 124 5.66 5.82 3.13
N ALA A 125 5.27 4.78 3.88
CA ALA A 125 5.17 4.86 5.34
C ALA A 125 6.53 5.14 5.97
N ALA A 126 7.61 4.53 5.46
CA ALA A 126 8.96 4.74 5.96
C ALA A 126 9.42 6.19 5.76
N LYS A 127 9.03 6.84 4.68
CA LYS A 127 9.36 8.25 4.42
C LYS A 127 8.73 9.19 5.44
N GLU A 128 7.53 8.85 5.91
CA GLU A 128 6.77 9.68 6.85
C GLU A 128 7.13 9.40 8.31
N ALA A 129 7.84 8.33 8.56
CA ALA A 129 8.23 7.92 9.92
C ALA A 129 9.35 8.78 10.54
#